data_5b030bbf2f97ad19100bf566ef7771f5
#
_entry.id   5b030bbf2f97ad19100bf566ef7771f5
#
_cell.length_a   1.000
_cell.length_b   1.000
_cell.length_c   1.000
_cell.angle_alpha   90.00
_cell.angle_beta   90.00
_cell.angle_gamma   90.00
#
_symmetry.space_group_name_H-M   'P 1'
#
loop_
_entity.id
_entity.type
_entity.pdbx_description
1 polymer ?
#
loop_
_entity_poly.entity_id
_entity_poly.type
_entity_poly.pdbx_seq_one_letter_code
_entity_poly.pdbx_strand_id
1 'polypeptide(L)'
;MNTAPSNINVSEDRPGFLAKERTIAPPGFNRWLVPPAALAIHLCIGMAYGFSVFWLPLSKAVGIKEAVECGPEIGFLQELTVDYCDWKISTLGWMYTLFFVFLGSSAALWGGWLEHVGPRKAAVVSAFCWCGGMMFSALGIYYHQFWMMLLGSGVIGGIGLGLGYISPVSTLIKWFPDRRGMATGMAIMGFGGGAMIGSPLAAALIKFFENATDVGVMPTLIVMATVYFVFMMAGALGYRIPAAGWQPAGWNPPDANKTSKMITQNHVHVKNVFRIRQFWLLWGVLCMNVSAGIGIIGMSSPMLQEVFGGQLVGIAKPYAGLDKDELAAIAAVAAGFTALLSLFNIGGRFFWASLSDKLGRKTTYLLFFMLGSLLYLSIPQSANTGNILLFVGAFCVILSMYGGGFSTVPAYLADLFGTQMVGAIHGRLLTAWATAGILGPVIVNYMREYQLALGIPREQVYNQTMMILAGMLMVGLVCNLLIRPVADRWFMTENELAEEKRLAHETMNISHVGNETSIVKPTGLITVLLAWIAVLLPLGWGIYKTLLNVSKFFS
;
A
#
# COMPACT_ATOMS: atom_id res chain seq x y z
N MET A 1 -5.01 -58.54 41.12
CA MET A 1 -3.95 -57.99 40.27
C MET A 1 -4.39 -56.61 39.80
N ASN A 2 -3.90 -55.55 40.44
CA ASN A 2 -4.17 -54.16 40.14
C ASN A 2 -3.22 -53.73 39.00
N THR A 3 -3.77 -53.47 37.84
CA THR A 3 -3.03 -52.75 36.76
C THR A 3 -3.22 -51.27 36.96
N ALA A 4 -2.15 -50.59 37.39
CA ALA A 4 -2.08 -49.12 37.44
C ALA A 4 -2.22 -48.51 36.04
N PRO A 5 -2.92 -47.37 35.86
CA PRO A 5 -2.98 -46.70 34.59
C PRO A 5 -1.59 -46.12 34.26
N SER A 6 -1.09 -46.43 33.07
CA SER A 6 0.12 -45.87 32.51
C SER A 6 0.00 -44.32 32.41
N ASN A 7 0.82 -43.63 33.18
CA ASN A 7 1.04 -42.18 33.01
C ASN A 7 1.57 -41.92 31.58
N ILE A 8 0.70 -41.50 30.67
CA ILE A 8 1.11 -40.89 29.44
C ILE A 8 1.61 -39.50 29.82
N ASN A 9 2.92 -39.34 29.90
CA ASN A 9 3.59 -38.03 29.95
C ASN A 9 3.27 -37.32 28.63
N VAL A 10 2.16 -36.57 28.60
CA VAL A 10 1.95 -35.53 27.60
C VAL A 10 2.93 -34.42 27.95
N SER A 11 4.09 -34.39 27.31
CA SER A 11 4.95 -33.22 27.34
C SER A 11 4.08 -32.03 26.89
N GLU A 12 3.81 -31.11 27.82
CA GLU A 12 3.17 -29.82 27.51
C GLU A 12 4.14 -29.03 26.61
N ASP A 13 4.13 -29.31 25.32
CA ASP A 13 4.81 -28.49 24.32
C ASP A 13 4.12 -27.12 24.29
N ARG A 14 4.66 -26.18 25.06
CA ARG A 14 4.20 -24.79 25.05
C ARG A 14 4.29 -24.25 23.62
N PRO A 15 3.22 -23.71 23.06
CA PRO A 15 3.22 -23.20 21.70
C PRO A 15 4.36 -22.19 21.52
N GLY A 16 5.10 -22.28 20.41
CA GLY A 16 6.25 -21.41 20.12
C GLY A 16 5.87 -19.92 20.18
N PHE A 17 6.84 -19.04 20.40
CA PHE A 17 6.62 -17.60 20.63
C PHE A 17 5.82 -16.90 19.50
N LEU A 18 6.01 -17.35 18.25
CA LEU A 18 5.31 -16.81 17.07
C LEU A 18 4.04 -17.60 16.71
N ALA A 19 3.65 -18.57 17.53
CA ALA A 19 2.46 -19.37 17.28
C ALA A 19 1.18 -18.51 17.32
N LYS A 20 0.21 -18.85 16.48
CA LYS A 20 -1.05 -18.11 16.33
C LYS A 20 -1.83 -18.05 17.64
N GLU A 21 -1.79 -19.14 18.42
CA GLU A 21 -2.44 -19.27 19.72
C GLU A 21 -2.02 -18.18 20.70
N ARG A 22 -0.73 -17.82 20.69
CA ARG A 22 -0.19 -16.73 21.53
C ARG A 22 -0.61 -15.33 21.07
N THR A 23 -1.26 -15.23 19.92
CA THR A 23 -1.78 -13.96 19.40
C THR A 23 -3.24 -13.73 19.81
N ILE A 24 -3.92 -14.72 20.37
CA ILE A 24 -5.31 -14.57 20.85
C ILE A 24 -5.32 -13.54 21.97
N ALA A 25 -6.23 -12.58 21.86
CA ALA A 25 -6.36 -11.53 22.85
C ALA A 25 -6.92 -12.07 24.16
N PRO A 26 -6.32 -11.72 25.31
CA PRO A 26 -6.89 -12.06 26.61
C PRO A 26 -8.19 -11.29 26.85
N PRO A 27 -9.04 -11.79 27.78
CA PRO A 27 -10.21 -11.03 28.21
C PRO A 27 -9.84 -9.62 28.67
N GLY A 28 -10.67 -8.62 28.36
CA GLY A 28 -10.39 -7.21 28.68
C GLY A 28 -9.39 -6.49 27.76
N PHE A 29 -8.93 -7.14 26.68
CA PHE A 29 -8.06 -6.50 25.70
C PHE A 29 -8.79 -5.38 24.95
N ASN A 30 -8.16 -4.21 24.86
CA ASN A 30 -8.69 -3.09 24.11
C ASN A 30 -8.32 -3.18 22.61
N ARG A 31 -9.33 -3.36 21.74
CA ARG A 31 -9.15 -3.46 20.28
C ARG A 31 -8.41 -2.28 19.65
N TRP A 32 -8.44 -1.09 20.29
CA TRP A 32 -7.75 0.12 19.81
C TRP A 32 -6.22 0.06 19.91
N LEU A 33 -5.64 -1.01 20.49
CA LEU A 33 -4.21 -1.29 20.41
C LEU A 33 -3.79 -1.92 19.06
N VAL A 34 -4.72 -2.50 18.32
CA VAL A 34 -4.40 -3.20 17.07
C VAL A 34 -4.09 -2.23 15.92
N PRO A 35 -4.83 -1.10 15.74
CA PRO A 35 -4.50 -0.15 14.69
C PRO A 35 -3.10 0.45 14.76
N PRO A 36 -2.56 0.88 15.92
CA PRO A 36 -1.16 1.33 16.01
C PRO A 36 -0.15 0.26 15.60
N ALA A 37 -0.37 -1.00 15.97
CA ALA A 37 0.47 -2.12 15.56
C ALA A 37 0.44 -2.32 14.03
N ALA A 38 -0.74 -2.20 13.42
CA ALA A 38 -0.92 -2.24 11.97
C ALA A 38 -0.23 -1.06 11.26
N LEU A 39 -0.39 0.16 11.80
CA LEU A 39 0.22 1.38 11.27
C LEU A 39 1.75 1.32 11.35
N ALA A 40 2.33 0.79 12.43
CA ALA A 40 3.79 0.64 12.57
C ALA A 40 4.39 -0.18 11.40
N ILE A 41 3.70 -1.22 10.94
CA ILE A 41 4.15 -2.02 9.79
C ILE A 41 3.90 -1.26 8.48
N HIS A 42 2.68 -0.74 8.28
CA HIS A 42 2.30 -0.10 7.03
C HIS A 42 3.09 1.19 6.75
N LEU A 43 3.44 1.97 7.77
CA LEU A 43 4.28 3.16 7.62
C LEU A 43 5.68 2.80 7.12
N CYS A 44 6.25 1.68 7.60
CA CYS A 44 7.57 1.24 7.17
C CYS A 44 7.58 0.72 5.73
N ILE A 45 6.65 -0.19 5.39
CA ILE A 45 6.57 -0.75 4.03
C ILE A 45 6.06 0.27 3.00
N GLY A 46 5.34 1.31 3.44
CA GLY A 46 4.87 2.41 2.59
C GLY A 46 5.99 3.27 2.01
N MET A 47 7.23 3.16 2.53
CA MET A 47 8.41 3.77 1.92
C MET A 47 8.63 3.31 0.47
N ALA A 48 8.06 2.18 0.04
CA ALA A 48 8.10 1.75 -1.35
C ALA A 48 7.63 2.84 -2.33
N TYR A 49 6.64 3.65 -1.95
CA TYR A 49 6.20 4.80 -2.78
C TYR A 49 7.20 5.96 -2.83
N GLY A 50 8.07 6.09 -1.83
CA GLY A 50 9.09 7.13 -1.76
C GLY A 50 10.47 6.70 -2.25
N PHE A 51 10.61 5.45 -2.74
CA PHE A 51 11.91 4.87 -3.07
C PHE A 51 12.64 5.62 -4.21
N SER A 52 11.89 6.37 -5.02
CA SER A 52 12.45 7.22 -6.08
C SER A 52 13.41 8.32 -5.56
N VAL A 53 13.39 8.64 -4.27
CA VAL A 53 14.35 9.58 -3.65
C VAL A 53 15.81 9.12 -3.82
N PHE A 54 16.03 7.82 -4.00
CA PHE A 54 17.35 7.24 -4.20
C PHE A 54 17.84 7.27 -5.65
N TRP A 55 16.97 7.51 -6.65
CA TRP A 55 17.34 7.36 -8.07
C TRP A 55 18.44 8.33 -8.48
N LEU A 56 18.28 9.62 -8.16
CA LEU A 56 19.25 10.63 -8.57
C LEU A 56 20.62 10.46 -7.89
N PRO A 57 20.73 10.20 -6.57
CA PRO A 57 22.00 9.85 -5.96
C PRO A 57 22.62 8.56 -6.55
N LEU A 58 21.83 7.51 -6.77
CA LEU A 58 22.32 6.24 -7.31
C LEU A 58 22.79 6.35 -8.77
N SER A 59 22.21 7.25 -9.56
CA SER A 59 22.69 7.50 -10.93
C SER A 59 24.01 8.28 -10.99
N LYS A 60 24.65 8.50 -9.84
CA LYS A 60 25.96 9.13 -9.68
C LYS A 60 26.82 8.38 -8.65
N ALA A 61 26.52 7.12 -8.39
CA ALA A 61 27.18 6.35 -7.32
C ALA A 61 28.68 6.13 -7.58
N VAL A 62 29.11 6.07 -8.84
CA VAL A 62 30.53 5.96 -9.26
C VAL A 62 31.14 7.35 -9.41
N GLY A 63 30.48 8.25 -10.14
CA GLY A 63 31.04 9.56 -10.47
C GLY A 63 30.91 10.61 -9.36
N ILE A 64 30.07 10.39 -8.36
CA ILE A 64 29.79 11.22 -7.17
C ILE A 64 29.23 12.60 -7.52
N LYS A 65 29.99 13.44 -8.24
CA LYS A 65 29.58 14.79 -8.65
C LYS A 65 28.84 14.81 -9.98
N GLU A 66 29.36 14.09 -10.95
CA GLU A 66 28.81 13.94 -12.29
C GLU A 66 28.68 12.46 -12.62
N ALA A 67 27.63 12.10 -13.35
CA ALA A 67 27.40 10.72 -13.73
C ALA A 67 28.49 10.25 -14.72
N VAL A 68 29.06 9.06 -14.49
CA VAL A 68 29.93 8.35 -15.43
C VAL A 68 29.03 7.50 -16.32
N GLU A 69 28.72 8.00 -17.52
CA GLU A 69 27.82 7.30 -18.43
C GLU A 69 28.43 5.99 -18.94
N CYS A 70 27.60 4.94 -18.96
CA CYS A 70 27.95 3.69 -19.63
C CYS A 70 27.96 3.88 -21.15
N GLY A 71 28.90 3.24 -21.84
CA GLY A 71 28.96 3.25 -23.30
C GLY A 71 27.65 2.73 -23.94
N PRO A 72 27.36 3.13 -25.18
CA PRO A 72 26.12 2.74 -25.88
C PRO A 72 26.00 1.22 -26.12
N GLU A 73 27.10 0.50 -26.05
CA GLU A 73 27.19 -0.96 -26.17
C GLU A 73 26.68 -1.69 -24.91
N ILE A 74 26.61 -0.99 -23.77
CA ILE A 74 26.15 -1.58 -22.49
C ILE A 74 24.62 -1.64 -22.48
N GLY A 75 24.10 -2.84 -22.69
CA GLY A 75 22.66 -3.13 -22.57
C GLY A 75 22.24 -3.42 -21.12
N PHE A 76 20.93 -3.48 -20.88
CA PHE A 76 20.34 -3.71 -19.56
C PHE A 76 20.94 -4.90 -18.80
N LEU A 77 21.17 -6.04 -19.49
CA LEU A 77 21.73 -7.24 -18.84
C LEU A 77 23.19 -7.04 -18.39
N GLN A 78 23.94 -6.23 -19.10
CA GLN A 78 25.31 -5.90 -18.75
C GLN A 78 25.36 -4.90 -17.59
N GLU A 79 24.44 -3.92 -17.55
CA GLU A 79 24.29 -2.99 -16.42
C GLU A 79 24.03 -3.70 -15.08
N LEU A 80 23.55 -4.96 -15.08
CA LEU A 80 23.33 -5.71 -13.84
C LEU A 80 24.62 -5.98 -13.05
N THR A 81 25.77 -6.07 -13.75
CA THR A 81 27.05 -6.52 -13.18
C THR A 81 28.21 -5.57 -13.43
N VAL A 82 27.99 -4.49 -14.21
CA VAL A 82 29.02 -3.47 -14.49
C VAL A 82 29.28 -2.63 -13.23
N ASP A 83 30.54 -2.38 -12.92
CA ASP A 83 31.00 -1.68 -11.72
C ASP A 83 31.78 -0.38 -11.99
N TYR A 84 32.04 -0.04 -13.27
CA TYR A 84 32.85 1.12 -13.67
C TYR A 84 32.04 2.31 -14.23
N CYS A 85 30.72 2.18 -14.38
CA CYS A 85 29.85 3.25 -14.84
C CYS A 85 28.55 3.30 -14.04
N ASP A 86 27.88 4.45 -14.02
CA ASP A 86 26.69 4.70 -13.25
C ASP A 86 25.42 4.11 -13.88
N TRP A 87 24.50 3.69 -13.03
CA TRP A 87 23.22 3.13 -13.48
C TRP A 87 22.30 4.21 -14.05
N LYS A 88 21.67 3.91 -15.19
CA LYS A 88 20.64 4.78 -15.77
C LYS A 88 19.41 4.84 -14.84
N ILE A 89 18.78 6.00 -14.76
CA ILE A 89 17.53 6.18 -13.97
C ILE A 89 16.44 5.22 -14.47
N SER A 90 16.36 4.96 -15.79
CA SER A 90 15.43 3.97 -16.37
C SER A 90 15.68 2.55 -15.87
N THR A 91 16.95 2.16 -15.70
CA THR A 91 17.37 0.87 -15.15
C THR A 91 17.00 0.78 -13.66
N LEU A 92 17.28 1.83 -12.88
CA LEU A 92 16.88 1.93 -11.47
C LEU A 92 15.35 1.79 -11.28
N GLY A 93 14.57 2.29 -12.23
CA GLY A 93 13.11 2.18 -12.21
C GLY A 93 12.56 0.75 -12.19
N TRP A 94 13.33 -0.25 -12.66
CA TRP A 94 12.93 -1.66 -12.59
C TRP A 94 12.75 -2.17 -11.16
N MET A 95 13.47 -1.62 -10.18
CA MET A 95 13.23 -1.95 -8.78
C MET A 95 11.80 -1.65 -8.35
N TYR A 96 11.26 -0.50 -8.79
CA TYR A 96 9.88 -0.11 -8.48
C TYR A 96 8.87 -1.08 -9.10
N THR A 97 9.08 -1.47 -10.35
CA THR A 97 8.25 -2.49 -11.02
C THR A 97 8.26 -3.82 -10.25
N LEU A 98 9.45 -4.29 -9.85
CA LEU A 98 9.58 -5.54 -9.10
C LEU A 98 8.92 -5.48 -7.73
N PHE A 99 8.98 -4.35 -7.02
CA PHE A 99 8.23 -4.16 -5.78
C PHE A 99 6.76 -4.56 -5.92
N PHE A 100 6.07 -4.03 -6.94
CA PHE A 100 4.64 -4.29 -7.10
C PHE A 100 4.34 -5.66 -7.68
N VAL A 101 5.17 -6.18 -8.58
CA VAL A 101 5.03 -7.53 -9.09
C VAL A 101 5.14 -8.54 -7.95
N PHE A 102 6.19 -8.43 -7.11
CA PHE A 102 6.38 -9.35 -5.99
C PHE A 102 5.45 -9.08 -4.81
N LEU A 103 4.99 -7.85 -4.59
CA LEU A 103 3.91 -7.55 -3.67
C LEU A 103 2.64 -8.32 -4.04
N GLY A 104 2.16 -8.18 -5.27
CA GLY A 104 0.94 -8.86 -5.71
C GLY A 104 1.09 -10.38 -5.75
N SER A 105 2.20 -10.89 -6.25
CA SER A 105 2.48 -12.32 -6.35
C SER A 105 2.61 -12.98 -4.98
N SER A 106 3.37 -12.39 -4.06
CA SER A 106 3.57 -12.93 -2.71
C SER A 106 2.28 -12.91 -1.89
N ALA A 107 1.52 -11.82 -1.95
CA ALA A 107 0.22 -11.73 -1.30
C ALA A 107 -0.75 -12.78 -1.83
N ALA A 108 -0.76 -13.04 -3.15
CA ALA A 108 -1.61 -14.04 -3.76
C ALA A 108 -1.23 -15.48 -3.36
N LEU A 109 0.08 -15.78 -3.33
CA LEU A 109 0.59 -17.12 -3.02
C LEU A 109 0.50 -17.45 -1.53
N TRP A 110 0.91 -16.52 -0.68
CA TRP A 110 1.02 -16.76 0.76
C TRP A 110 -0.12 -16.20 1.60
N GLY A 111 -1.15 -15.60 0.99
CA GLY A 111 -2.34 -15.15 1.72
C GLY A 111 -3.07 -16.30 2.45
N GLY A 112 -3.14 -17.49 1.84
CA GLY A 112 -3.65 -18.69 2.50
C GLY A 112 -2.81 -19.15 3.70
N TRP A 113 -1.49 -19.13 3.55
CA TRP A 113 -0.56 -19.44 4.65
C TRP A 113 -0.72 -18.46 5.83
N LEU A 114 -0.93 -17.17 5.57
CA LEU A 114 -1.19 -16.16 6.61
C LEU A 114 -2.40 -16.51 7.47
N GLU A 115 -3.49 -17.00 6.88
CA GLU A 115 -4.70 -17.38 7.65
C GLU A 115 -4.42 -18.54 8.63
N HIS A 116 -3.51 -19.44 8.28
CA HIS A 116 -3.12 -20.57 9.14
C HIS A 116 -2.10 -20.17 10.22
N VAL A 117 -1.02 -19.47 9.84
CA VAL A 117 0.08 -19.15 10.78
C VAL A 117 -0.18 -17.94 11.66
N GLY A 118 -1.16 -17.12 11.29
CA GLY A 118 -1.55 -15.91 12.00
C GLY A 118 -0.74 -14.66 11.62
N PRO A 119 -1.26 -13.47 11.97
CA PRO A 119 -0.74 -12.19 11.50
C PRO A 119 0.64 -11.86 12.08
N ARG A 120 0.95 -12.29 13.32
CA ARG A 120 2.25 -12.03 13.95
C ARG A 120 3.40 -12.66 13.17
N LYS A 121 3.29 -13.96 12.87
CA LYS A 121 4.33 -14.67 12.13
C LYS A 121 4.52 -14.12 10.73
N ALA A 122 3.41 -13.80 10.03
CA ALA A 122 3.48 -13.17 8.71
C ALA A 122 4.12 -11.78 8.76
N ALA A 123 3.83 -10.96 9.78
CA ALA A 123 4.44 -9.65 9.96
C ALA A 123 5.93 -9.72 10.29
N VAL A 124 6.34 -10.71 11.09
CA VAL A 124 7.77 -10.97 11.37
C VAL A 124 8.52 -11.35 10.10
N VAL A 125 7.97 -12.28 9.30
CA VAL A 125 8.57 -12.65 8.00
C VAL A 125 8.63 -11.44 7.07
N SER A 126 7.58 -10.62 7.04
CA SER A 126 7.57 -9.36 6.29
C SER A 126 8.71 -8.42 6.72
N ALA A 127 8.93 -8.26 8.03
CA ALA A 127 10.00 -7.40 8.56
C ALA A 127 11.39 -7.90 8.13
N PHE A 128 11.62 -9.20 8.20
CA PHE A 128 12.90 -9.78 7.72
C PHE A 128 13.08 -9.63 6.20
N CYS A 129 12.02 -9.84 5.42
CA CYS A 129 12.10 -9.69 3.97
C CYS A 129 12.31 -8.22 3.56
N TRP A 130 11.51 -7.29 4.11
CA TRP A 130 11.60 -5.88 3.76
C TRP A 130 12.94 -5.27 4.17
N CYS A 131 13.30 -5.40 5.44
CA CYS A 131 14.52 -4.80 5.96
C CYS A 131 15.77 -5.56 5.49
N GLY A 132 15.71 -6.90 5.41
CA GLY A 132 16.79 -7.72 4.86
C GLY A 132 17.03 -7.44 3.37
N GLY A 133 15.96 -7.20 2.60
CA GLY A 133 16.03 -6.76 1.21
C GLY A 133 16.76 -5.42 1.07
N MET A 134 16.44 -4.43 1.94
CA MET A 134 17.16 -3.14 1.97
C MET A 134 18.64 -3.31 2.33
N MET A 135 18.95 -4.16 3.33
CA MET A 135 20.34 -4.47 3.71
C MET A 135 21.11 -5.13 2.56
N PHE A 136 20.49 -6.07 1.86
CA PHE A 136 21.10 -6.72 0.71
C PHE A 136 21.31 -5.75 -0.47
N SER A 137 20.38 -4.81 -0.66
CA SER A 137 20.55 -3.72 -1.62
C SER A 137 21.69 -2.77 -1.22
N ALA A 138 21.88 -2.49 0.07
CA ALA A 138 23.02 -1.71 0.54
C ALA A 138 24.35 -2.38 0.20
N LEU A 139 24.45 -3.71 0.30
CA LEU A 139 25.61 -4.46 -0.19
C LEU A 139 25.77 -4.35 -1.72
N GLY A 140 24.66 -4.38 -2.47
CA GLY A 140 24.66 -4.17 -3.91
C GLY A 140 25.21 -2.79 -4.31
N ILE A 141 24.89 -1.75 -3.54
CA ILE A 141 25.46 -0.41 -3.75
C ILE A 141 26.96 -0.40 -3.42
N TYR A 142 27.36 -1.05 -2.33
CA TYR A 142 28.77 -1.12 -1.92
C TYR A 142 29.65 -1.80 -2.96
N TYR A 143 29.17 -2.91 -3.56
CA TYR A 143 29.88 -3.63 -4.62
C TYR A 143 29.56 -3.13 -6.03
N HIS A 144 28.73 -2.09 -6.15
CA HIS A 144 28.20 -1.57 -7.41
C HIS A 144 27.60 -2.67 -8.31
N GLN A 145 26.76 -3.54 -7.71
CA GLN A 145 26.12 -4.69 -8.38
C GLN A 145 24.61 -4.51 -8.41
N PHE A 146 24.05 -4.09 -9.55
CA PHE A 146 22.63 -3.77 -9.65
C PHE A 146 21.71 -4.98 -9.46
N TRP A 147 22.13 -6.18 -9.89
CA TRP A 147 21.36 -7.41 -9.66
C TRP A 147 21.09 -7.68 -8.17
N MET A 148 22.02 -7.31 -7.29
CA MET A 148 21.83 -7.44 -5.84
C MET A 148 20.73 -6.49 -5.35
N MET A 149 20.64 -5.29 -5.91
CA MET A 149 19.58 -4.34 -5.58
C MET A 149 18.22 -4.84 -6.08
N LEU A 150 18.14 -5.35 -7.32
CA LEU A 150 16.93 -5.96 -7.86
C LEU A 150 16.45 -7.14 -7.02
N LEU A 151 17.35 -8.05 -6.65
CA LEU A 151 17.02 -9.21 -5.82
C LEU A 151 16.67 -8.77 -4.39
N GLY A 152 17.45 -7.86 -3.80
CA GLY A 152 17.27 -7.38 -2.43
C GLY A 152 15.97 -6.62 -2.26
N SER A 153 15.93 -5.38 -2.68
CA SER A 153 14.75 -4.54 -2.53
C SER A 153 13.61 -4.99 -3.45
N GLY A 154 13.90 -5.25 -4.74
CA GLY A 154 12.86 -5.59 -5.72
C GLY A 154 12.13 -6.89 -5.39
N VAL A 155 12.84 -8.01 -5.27
CA VAL A 155 12.24 -9.34 -5.06
C VAL A 155 11.95 -9.61 -3.59
N ILE A 156 12.99 -9.67 -2.75
CA ILE A 156 12.86 -10.02 -1.33
C ILE A 156 12.04 -8.95 -0.60
N GLY A 157 12.35 -7.66 -0.84
CA GLY A 157 11.59 -6.54 -0.32
C GLY A 157 10.13 -6.55 -0.80
N GLY A 158 9.88 -6.84 -2.09
CA GLY A 158 8.55 -7.00 -2.65
C GLY A 158 7.73 -8.12 -1.98
N ILE A 159 8.36 -9.25 -1.65
CA ILE A 159 7.73 -10.31 -0.83
C ILE A 159 7.36 -9.78 0.56
N GLY A 160 8.28 -9.05 1.19
CA GLY A 160 8.03 -8.37 2.47
C GLY A 160 6.85 -7.40 2.40
N LEU A 161 6.75 -6.63 1.31
CA LEU A 161 5.63 -5.73 1.06
C LEU A 161 4.28 -6.46 1.02
N GLY A 162 4.18 -7.56 0.27
CA GLY A 162 2.93 -8.29 0.11
C GLY A 162 2.43 -8.88 1.42
N LEU A 163 3.29 -9.56 2.17
CA LEU A 163 2.95 -10.13 3.48
C LEU A 163 2.63 -9.05 4.51
N GLY A 164 3.42 -7.96 4.52
CA GLY A 164 3.22 -6.82 5.41
C GLY A 164 1.95 -6.03 5.10
N TYR A 165 1.48 -6.06 3.85
CA TYR A 165 0.26 -5.37 3.45
C TYR A 165 -1.01 -6.13 3.87
N ILE A 166 -1.07 -7.45 3.64
CA ILE A 166 -2.30 -8.21 3.89
C ILE A 166 -2.53 -8.54 5.37
N SER A 167 -1.47 -8.67 6.17
CA SER A 167 -1.61 -9.06 7.58
C SER A 167 -2.31 -8.02 8.46
N PRO A 168 -2.04 -6.71 8.37
CA PRO A 168 -2.79 -5.67 9.10
C PRO A 168 -4.25 -5.61 8.69
N VAL A 169 -4.52 -5.65 7.39
CA VAL A 169 -5.87 -5.50 6.84
C VAL A 169 -6.78 -6.64 7.29
N SER A 170 -6.33 -7.90 7.17
CA SER A 170 -7.11 -9.06 7.60
C SER A 170 -7.37 -9.05 9.11
N THR A 171 -6.40 -8.61 9.90
CA THR A 171 -6.51 -8.54 11.35
C THR A 171 -7.54 -7.49 11.79
N LEU A 172 -7.47 -6.29 11.20
CA LEU A 172 -8.37 -5.19 11.57
C LEU A 172 -9.82 -5.45 11.16
N ILE A 173 -10.07 -6.10 10.02
CA ILE A 173 -11.42 -6.52 9.62
C ILE A 173 -12.06 -7.43 10.68
N LYS A 174 -11.28 -8.33 11.29
CA LYS A 174 -11.75 -9.26 12.34
C LYS A 174 -12.07 -8.53 13.66
N TRP A 175 -11.35 -7.45 13.99
CA TRP A 175 -11.57 -6.64 15.20
C TRP A 175 -12.69 -5.61 15.08
N PHE A 176 -13.01 -5.16 13.86
CA PHE A 176 -13.99 -4.11 13.61
C PHE A 176 -15.09 -4.56 12.65
N PRO A 177 -15.85 -5.63 13.01
CA PRO A 177 -16.97 -6.08 12.17
C PRO A 177 -18.08 -5.02 12.07
N ASP A 178 -18.15 -4.13 13.04
CA ASP A 178 -19.07 -2.98 13.13
C ASP A 178 -18.70 -1.82 12.17
N ARG A 179 -17.43 -1.69 11.78
CA ARG A 179 -16.88 -0.58 10.97
C ARG A 179 -15.74 -1.04 10.08
N ARG A 180 -16.00 -2.00 9.20
CA ARG A 180 -14.98 -2.65 8.36
C ARG A 180 -14.23 -1.65 7.47
N GLY A 181 -14.94 -0.68 6.86
CA GLY A 181 -14.34 0.36 6.03
C GLY A 181 -13.40 1.27 6.82
N MET A 182 -13.84 1.76 7.98
CA MET A 182 -12.97 2.57 8.85
C MET A 182 -11.70 1.80 9.24
N ALA A 183 -11.83 0.52 9.58
CA ALA A 183 -10.71 -0.32 9.99
C ALA A 183 -9.69 -0.51 8.86
N THR A 184 -10.17 -0.84 7.65
CA THR A 184 -9.31 -0.95 6.47
C THR A 184 -8.70 0.39 6.06
N GLY A 185 -9.47 1.47 6.19
CA GLY A 185 -9.00 2.85 5.98
C GLY A 185 -7.83 3.21 6.89
N MET A 186 -7.94 2.94 8.20
CA MET A 186 -6.86 3.17 9.15
C MET A 186 -5.60 2.36 8.83
N ALA A 187 -5.75 1.07 8.50
CA ALA A 187 -4.60 0.24 8.14
C ALA A 187 -3.88 0.81 6.90
N ILE A 188 -4.63 0.97 5.81
CA ILE A 188 -4.06 1.28 4.50
C ILE A 188 -3.61 2.74 4.40
N MET A 189 -4.15 3.65 5.23
CA MET A 189 -3.65 5.01 5.37
C MET A 189 -2.16 5.03 5.75
N GLY A 190 -1.73 4.13 6.64
CA GLY A 190 -0.32 3.98 7.01
C GLY A 190 0.59 3.70 5.82
N PHE A 191 0.18 2.80 4.92
CA PHE A 191 0.95 2.52 3.71
C PHE A 191 1.09 3.76 2.80
N GLY A 192 0.03 4.55 2.63
CA GLY A 192 0.09 5.82 1.91
C GLY A 192 0.99 6.87 2.59
N GLY A 193 1.03 6.86 3.94
CA GLY A 193 1.81 7.78 4.75
C GLY A 193 3.30 7.46 4.84
N GLY A 194 3.71 6.24 4.47
CA GLY A 194 5.10 5.79 4.61
C GLY A 194 6.10 6.61 3.82
N ALA A 195 5.80 6.92 2.57
CA ALA A 195 6.64 7.78 1.73
C ALA A 195 6.73 9.22 2.27
N MET A 196 5.65 9.72 2.85
CA MET A 196 5.61 11.08 3.41
C MET A 196 6.56 11.27 4.60
N ILE A 197 6.83 10.18 5.34
CA ILE A 197 7.85 10.15 6.39
C ILE A 197 9.20 9.73 5.82
N GLY A 198 9.21 8.67 5.04
CA GLY A 198 10.42 8.00 4.58
C GLY A 198 11.23 8.82 3.59
N SER A 199 10.60 9.54 2.65
CA SER A 199 11.34 10.32 1.65
C SER A 199 12.08 11.52 2.27
N PRO A 200 11.48 12.37 3.14
CA PRO A 200 12.21 13.42 3.84
C PRO A 200 13.30 12.88 4.78
N LEU A 201 13.03 11.73 5.44
CA LEU A 201 14.03 11.08 6.28
C LEU A 201 15.22 10.58 5.43
N ALA A 202 14.94 9.88 4.32
CA ALA A 202 15.97 9.43 3.41
C ALA A 202 16.81 10.58 2.86
N ALA A 203 16.17 11.66 2.39
CA ALA A 203 16.87 12.84 1.89
C ALA A 203 17.78 13.47 2.96
N ALA A 204 17.32 13.55 4.21
CA ALA A 204 18.12 14.07 5.32
C ALA A 204 19.32 13.17 5.64
N LEU A 205 19.12 11.84 5.63
CA LEU A 205 20.20 10.87 5.88
C LEU A 205 21.20 10.82 4.73
N ILE A 206 20.74 10.86 3.47
CA ILE A 206 21.61 10.95 2.29
C ILE A 206 22.54 12.16 2.45
N LYS A 207 21.97 13.34 2.70
CA LYS A 207 22.75 14.57 2.90
C LYS A 207 23.72 14.49 4.10
N PHE A 208 23.36 13.75 5.14
CA PHE A 208 24.21 13.56 6.32
C PHE A 208 25.40 12.64 6.04
N PHE A 209 25.20 11.59 5.24
CA PHE A 209 26.23 10.61 4.90
C PHE A 209 27.01 10.93 3.61
N GLU A 210 26.50 11.84 2.77
CA GLU A 210 27.18 12.27 1.54
C GLU A 210 28.55 12.88 1.88
N ASN A 211 29.58 12.48 1.14
CA ASN A 211 30.94 12.97 1.29
C ASN A 211 31.66 12.98 -0.07
N ALA A 212 32.97 13.22 -0.09
CA ALA A 212 33.76 13.30 -1.32
C ALA A 212 33.85 11.99 -2.11
N THR A 213 33.52 10.86 -1.52
CA THR A 213 33.70 9.51 -2.08
C THR A 213 32.43 8.64 -2.02
N ASP A 214 31.33 9.13 -1.47
CA ASP A 214 30.08 8.37 -1.31
C ASP A 214 28.87 9.30 -1.45
N VAL A 215 27.90 8.90 -2.24
CA VAL A 215 26.60 9.60 -2.41
C VAL A 215 25.66 9.45 -1.21
N GLY A 216 26.06 8.73 -0.15
CA GLY A 216 25.31 8.60 1.11
C GLY A 216 24.15 7.62 1.09
N VAL A 217 23.87 6.92 -0.02
CA VAL A 217 22.68 6.03 -0.13
C VAL A 217 22.86 4.74 0.64
N MET A 218 24.04 4.11 0.56
CA MET A 218 24.29 2.83 1.23
C MET A 218 24.10 2.93 2.76
N PRO A 219 24.74 3.85 3.49
CA PRO A 219 24.53 3.98 4.93
C PRO A 219 23.11 4.43 5.26
N THR A 220 22.45 5.23 4.41
CA THR A 220 21.04 5.59 4.55
C THR A 220 20.13 4.37 4.55
N LEU A 221 20.31 3.43 3.61
CA LEU A 221 19.52 2.20 3.56
C LEU A 221 19.72 1.34 4.81
N ILE A 222 20.95 1.25 5.34
CA ILE A 222 21.26 0.50 6.57
C ILE A 222 20.53 1.10 7.78
N VAL A 223 20.61 2.43 7.96
CA VAL A 223 19.93 3.12 9.05
C VAL A 223 18.41 2.96 8.94
N MET A 224 17.84 3.19 7.75
CA MET A 224 16.39 3.05 7.54
C MET A 224 15.93 1.62 7.75
N ALA A 225 16.65 0.62 7.24
CA ALA A 225 16.32 -0.79 7.44
C ALA A 225 16.33 -1.16 8.92
N THR A 226 17.30 -0.67 9.70
CA THR A 226 17.39 -0.91 11.15
C THR A 226 16.21 -0.28 11.88
N VAL A 227 15.88 0.98 11.61
CA VAL A 227 14.75 1.69 12.22
C VAL A 227 13.44 0.98 11.85
N TYR A 228 13.23 0.66 10.58
CA TYR A 228 12.03 -0.03 10.12
C TYR A 228 11.89 -1.42 10.74
N PHE A 229 12.99 -2.16 10.88
CA PHE A 229 12.98 -3.46 11.54
C PHE A 229 12.46 -3.37 12.98
N VAL A 230 12.93 -2.39 13.75
CA VAL A 230 12.48 -2.16 15.13
C VAL A 230 10.98 -1.84 15.17
N PHE A 231 10.50 -0.91 14.31
CA PHE A 231 9.09 -0.53 14.28
C PHE A 231 8.20 -1.68 13.80
N MET A 232 8.60 -2.40 12.75
CA MET A 232 7.85 -3.53 12.22
C MET A 232 7.79 -4.68 13.23
N MET A 233 8.88 -4.98 13.93
CA MET A 233 8.90 -5.99 14.98
C MET A 233 8.03 -5.59 16.16
N ALA A 234 8.06 -4.33 16.60
CA ALA A 234 7.16 -3.82 17.65
C ALA A 234 5.69 -3.97 17.22
N GLY A 235 5.35 -3.61 15.97
CA GLY A 235 4.02 -3.83 15.40
C GLY A 235 3.64 -5.31 15.36
N ALA A 236 4.51 -6.18 14.85
CA ALA A 236 4.28 -7.62 14.74
C ALA A 236 4.02 -8.27 16.12
N LEU A 237 4.81 -7.92 17.12
CA LEU A 237 4.66 -8.43 18.50
C LEU A 237 3.42 -7.85 19.20
N GLY A 238 3.01 -6.64 18.82
CA GLY A 238 1.78 -5.99 19.28
C GLY A 238 0.51 -6.64 18.76
N TYR A 239 0.56 -7.42 17.67
CA TYR A 239 -0.64 -8.03 17.09
C TYR A 239 -1.34 -8.98 18.05
N ARG A 240 -2.69 -8.83 18.08
CA ARG A 240 -3.64 -9.75 18.70
C ARG A 240 -4.76 -10.01 17.73
N ILE A 241 -5.32 -11.21 17.77
CA ILE A 241 -6.56 -11.60 17.07
C ILE A 241 -7.68 -11.75 18.09
N PRO A 242 -8.93 -11.47 17.71
CA PRO A 242 -10.05 -11.69 18.61
C PRO A 242 -10.21 -13.18 18.92
N ALA A 243 -10.63 -13.47 20.15
CA ALA A 243 -11.02 -14.83 20.53
C ALA A 243 -12.24 -15.31 19.73
N ALA A 244 -12.41 -16.62 19.60
CA ALA A 244 -13.59 -17.18 18.94
C ALA A 244 -14.88 -16.67 19.60
N GLY A 245 -15.83 -16.23 18.76
CA GLY A 245 -17.11 -15.68 19.24
C GLY A 245 -17.05 -14.27 19.84
N TRP A 246 -15.88 -13.62 19.85
CA TRP A 246 -15.77 -12.25 20.33
C TRP A 246 -16.56 -11.27 19.43
N GLN A 247 -17.27 -10.35 20.08
CA GLN A 247 -18.01 -9.27 19.42
C GLN A 247 -17.78 -7.95 20.16
N PRO A 248 -17.84 -6.81 19.44
CA PRO A 248 -17.77 -5.49 20.09
C PRO A 248 -18.94 -5.30 21.06
N ALA A 249 -18.69 -4.66 22.20
CA ALA A 249 -19.73 -4.38 23.17
C ALA A 249 -20.85 -3.53 22.55
N GLY A 250 -22.11 -3.95 22.76
CA GLY A 250 -23.29 -3.26 22.26
C GLY A 250 -23.56 -3.42 20.76
N TRP A 251 -22.79 -4.24 20.05
CA TRP A 251 -23.01 -4.56 18.65
C TRP A 251 -23.56 -5.99 18.48
N ASN A 252 -24.67 -6.09 17.76
CA ASN A 252 -25.21 -7.37 17.32
C ASN A 252 -25.07 -7.48 15.81
N PRO A 253 -24.74 -8.67 15.26
CA PRO A 253 -24.78 -8.87 13.82
C PRO A 253 -26.15 -8.44 13.28
N PRO A 254 -26.19 -7.66 12.19
CA PRO A 254 -27.45 -7.24 11.62
C PRO A 254 -28.29 -8.46 11.22
N ASP A 255 -29.61 -8.40 11.47
CA ASP A 255 -30.55 -9.44 11.06
C ASP A 255 -30.40 -9.72 9.55
N ALA A 256 -30.26 -10.99 9.18
CA ALA A 256 -30.09 -11.41 7.78
C ALA A 256 -31.21 -10.87 6.85
N ASN A 257 -32.42 -10.68 7.40
CA ASN A 257 -33.56 -10.14 6.66
C ASN A 257 -33.56 -8.61 6.50
N LYS A 258 -32.73 -7.89 7.27
CA LYS A 258 -32.63 -6.42 7.24
C LYS A 258 -31.35 -5.91 6.59
N THR A 259 -30.38 -6.80 6.31
CA THR A 259 -29.13 -6.45 5.65
C THR A 259 -29.27 -6.39 4.13
N SER A 260 -28.47 -5.53 3.52
CA SER A 260 -28.32 -5.54 2.06
C SER A 260 -27.92 -6.95 1.59
N LYS A 261 -28.58 -7.46 0.54
CA LYS A 261 -28.23 -8.74 -0.11
C LYS A 261 -26.75 -8.80 -0.56
N MET A 262 -26.06 -7.68 -0.57
CA MET A 262 -24.64 -7.57 -0.91
C MET A 262 -23.70 -7.89 0.26
N ILE A 263 -24.21 -8.07 1.48
CA ILE A 263 -23.42 -8.39 2.68
C ILE A 263 -23.77 -9.81 3.11
N THR A 264 -22.81 -10.73 2.94
CA THR A 264 -22.97 -12.12 3.34
C THR A 264 -22.46 -12.38 4.77
N GLN A 265 -23.09 -13.34 5.44
CA GLN A 265 -22.59 -13.95 6.67
C GLN A 265 -21.88 -15.29 6.38
N ASN A 266 -22.06 -15.82 5.18
CA ASN A 266 -21.42 -17.04 4.72
C ASN A 266 -20.00 -16.76 4.22
N HIS A 267 -19.20 -17.80 4.04
CA HIS A 267 -17.79 -17.68 3.71
C HIS A 267 -17.44 -18.46 2.46
N VAL A 268 -16.68 -17.85 1.56
CA VAL A 268 -16.14 -18.51 0.37
C VAL A 268 -14.76 -19.06 0.67
N HIS A 269 -14.51 -20.31 0.25
CA HIS A 269 -13.17 -20.89 0.35
C HIS A 269 -12.25 -20.30 -0.74
N VAL A 270 -11.03 -19.94 -0.33
CA VAL A 270 -10.06 -19.28 -1.23
C VAL A 270 -9.77 -20.08 -2.52
N LYS A 271 -9.80 -21.42 -2.49
CA LYS A 271 -9.59 -22.26 -3.68
C LYS A 271 -10.60 -22.01 -4.80
N ASN A 272 -11.81 -21.57 -4.46
CA ASN A 272 -12.89 -21.37 -5.42
C ASN A 272 -12.92 -19.96 -6.03
N VAL A 273 -12.18 -19.02 -5.45
CA VAL A 273 -12.35 -17.57 -5.74
C VAL A 273 -12.13 -17.21 -7.21
N PHE A 274 -11.16 -17.84 -7.88
CA PHE A 274 -10.90 -17.59 -9.30
C PHE A 274 -12.00 -18.10 -10.26
N ARG A 275 -12.89 -18.98 -9.77
CA ARG A 275 -14.05 -19.48 -10.54
C ARG A 275 -15.27 -18.57 -10.39
N ILE A 276 -15.22 -17.58 -9.50
CA ILE A 276 -16.34 -16.70 -9.17
C ILE A 276 -16.25 -15.41 -9.97
N ARG A 277 -17.28 -15.14 -10.79
CA ARG A 277 -17.35 -13.94 -11.64
C ARG A 277 -17.17 -12.64 -10.83
N GLN A 278 -17.73 -12.56 -9.63
CA GLN A 278 -17.66 -11.38 -8.77
C GLN A 278 -16.22 -11.03 -8.38
N PHE A 279 -15.33 -12.01 -8.26
CA PHE A 279 -13.92 -11.78 -8.01
C PHE A 279 -13.27 -11.02 -9.18
N TRP A 280 -13.48 -11.48 -10.42
CA TRP A 280 -12.91 -10.85 -11.60
C TRP A 280 -13.50 -9.47 -11.88
N LEU A 281 -14.79 -9.28 -11.58
CA LEU A 281 -15.41 -7.95 -11.66
C LEU A 281 -14.79 -6.99 -10.64
N LEU A 282 -14.56 -7.45 -9.40
CA LEU A 282 -13.91 -6.61 -8.38
C LEU A 282 -12.42 -6.40 -8.68
N TRP A 283 -11.76 -7.40 -9.29
CA TRP A 283 -10.41 -7.27 -9.83
C TRP A 283 -10.34 -6.18 -10.90
N GLY A 284 -11.29 -6.16 -11.83
CA GLY A 284 -11.43 -5.10 -12.83
C GLY A 284 -11.71 -3.73 -12.21
N VAL A 285 -12.60 -3.66 -11.22
CA VAL A 285 -12.88 -2.43 -10.44
C VAL A 285 -11.59 -1.86 -9.84
N LEU A 286 -10.81 -2.70 -9.15
CA LEU A 286 -9.55 -2.27 -8.54
C LEU A 286 -8.51 -1.90 -9.60
N CYS A 287 -8.33 -2.74 -10.62
CA CYS A 287 -7.34 -2.52 -11.68
C CYS A 287 -7.57 -1.18 -12.41
N MET A 288 -8.81 -0.89 -12.82
CA MET A 288 -9.14 0.35 -13.53
C MET A 288 -8.99 1.59 -12.63
N ASN A 289 -9.45 1.52 -11.39
CA ASN A 289 -9.29 2.61 -10.43
C ASN A 289 -7.81 2.92 -10.16
N VAL A 290 -7.01 1.87 -9.95
CA VAL A 290 -5.60 2.01 -9.61
C VAL A 290 -4.78 2.46 -10.82
N SER A 291 -5.01 1.91 -12.01
CA SER A 291 -4.29 2.30 -13.22
C SER A 291 -4.47 3.79 -13.53
N ALA A 292 -5.70 4.30 -13.38
CA ALA A 292 -5.99 5.71 -13.60
C ALA A 292 -5.22 6.63 -12.62
N GLY A 293 -5.09 6.24 -11.35
CA GLY A 293 -4.42 7.08 -10.34
C GLY A 293 -2.90 6.94 -10.31
N ILE A 294 -2.35 5.72 -10.41
CA ILE A 294 -0.91 5.50 -10.24
C ILE A 294 -0.09 6.10 -11.39
N GLY A 295 -0.63 6.12 -12.60
CA GLY A 295 0.01 6.77 -13.74
C GLY A 295 0.16 8.28 -13.53
N ILE A 296 -0.83 8.92 -12.91
CA ILE A 296 -0.79 10.35 -12.59
C ILE A 296 0.22 10.66 -11.48
N ILE A 297 0.28 9.84 -10.44
CA ILE A 297 1.24 10.06 -9.33
C ILE A 297 2.67 10.13 -9.86
N GLY A 298 3.05 9.24 -10.76
CA GLY A 298 4.41 9.20 -11.34
C GLY A 298 4.75 10.40 -12.21
N MET A 299 3.75 11.08 -12.80
CA MET A 299 3.92 12.17 -13.76
C MET A 299 3.37 13.51 -13.28
N SER A 300 2.91 13.60 -12.02
CA SER A 300 2.26 14.81 -11.50
C SER A 300 3.13 16.06 -11.60
N SER A 301 4.40 15.98 -11.21
CA SER A 301 5.33 17.11 -11.26
C SER A 301 5.66 17.53 -12.70
N PRO A 302 6.12 16.66 -13.60
CA PRO A 302 6.31 17.02 -15.01
C PRO A 302 5.05 17.56 -15.67
N MET A 303 3.89 16.95 -15.41
CA MET A 303 2.62 17.35 -15.98
C MET A 303 2.26 18.79 -15.62
N LEU A 304 2.35 19.19 -14.35
CA LEU A 304 2.05 20.55 -13.94
C LEU A 304 2.99 21.55 -14.61
N GLN A 305 4.30 21.23 -14.65
CA GLN A 305 5.32 22.07 -15.26
C GLN A 305 5.11 22.26 -16.76
N GLU A 306 4.84 21.16 -17.48
CA GLU A 306 4.66 21.19 -18.94
C GLU A 306 3.36 21.88 -19.35
N VAL A 307 2.28 21.69 -18.58
CA VAL A 307 0.97 22.28 -18.89
C VAL A 307 0.94 23.79 -18.66
N PHE A 308 1.50 24.27 -17.54
CA PHE A 308 1.39 25.69 -17.16
C PHE A 308 2.67 26.50 -17.36
N GLY A 309 3.84 25.84 -17.49
CA GLY A 309 5.11 26.52 -17.73
C GLY A 309 5.37 27.67 -16.76
N GLY A 310 5.78 28.81 -17.29
CA GLY A 310 6.10 30.02 -16.51
C GLY A 310 4.91 30.62 -15.78
N GLN A 311 3.65 30.31 -16.18
CA GLN A 311 2.45 30.80 -15.50
C GLN A 311 2.45 30.43 -13.99
N LEU A 312 3.11 29.32 -13.62
CA LEU A 312 3.25 28.89 -12.22
C LEU A 312 4.00 29.89 -11.34
N VAL A 313 4.82 30.74 -11.94
CA VAL A 313 5.64 31.77 -11.24
C VAL A 313 5.39 33.17 -11.82
N GLY A 314 4.23 33.37 -12.47
CA GLY A 314 3.83 34.69 -12.98
C GLY A 314 4.53 35.13 -14.27
N ILE A 315 5.18 34.21 -15.00
CA ILE A 315 5.93 34.50 -16.24
C ILE A 315 5.09 33.99 -17.43
N ALA A 316 4.83 34.86 -18.40
CA ALA A 316 4.06 34.51 -19.60
C ALA A 316 4.95 33.82 -20.66
N LYS A 317 5.57 32.70 -20.30
CA LYS A 317 6.38 31.85 -21.20
C LYS A 317 5.90 30.38 -21.15
N PRO A 318 5.83 29.68 -22.29
CA PRO A 318 5.62 28.24 -22.31
C PRO A 318 6.83 27.51 -21.71
N TYR A 319 6.64 26.26 -21.26
CA TYR A 319 7.69 25.45 -20.64
C TYR A 319 8.98 25.38 -21.47
N ALA A 320 8.87 25.26 -22.79
CA ALA A 320 10.01 25.17 -23.71
C ALA A 320 10.85 26.47 -23.83
N GLY A 321 10.29 27.60 -23.40
CA GLY A 321 10.96 28.91 -23.46
C GLY A 321 11.57 29.37 -22.13
N LEU A 322 11.55 28.51 -21.10
CA LEU A 322 12.07 28.84 -19.76
C LEU A 322 13.59 28.61 -19.67
N ASP A 323 14.27 29.47 -18.95
CA ASP A 323 15.66 29.28 -18.60
C ASP A 323 15.86 28.34 -17.39
N LYS A 324 17.13 28.10 -17.00
CA LYS A 324 17.45 27.13 -15.91
C LYS A 324 16.91 27.58 -14.54
N ASP A 325 16.92 28.85 -14.24
CA ASP A 325 16.46 29.37 -12.96
C ASP A 325 14.92 29.37 -12.89
N GLU A 326 14.26 29.76 -13.99
CA GLU A 326 12.82 29.66 -14.17
C GLU A 326 12.34 28.21 -14.06
N LEU A 327 13.05 27.24 -14.69
CA LEU A 327 12.76 25.81 -14.57
C LEU A 327 12.92 25.31 -13.14
N ALA A 328 13.93 25.74 -12.42
CA ALA A 328 14.12 25.38 -11.01
C ALA A 328 12.98 25.93 -10.12
N ALA A 329 12.52 27.15 -10.39
CA ALA A 329 11.42 27.77 -9.66
C ALA A 329 10.10 27.00 -9.88
N ILE A 330 9.73 26.68 -11.12
CA ILE A 330 8.50 25.91 -11.41
C ILE A 330 8.58 24.48 -10.89
N ALA A 331 9.77 23.86 -10.87
CA ALA A 331 9.97 22.53 -10.29
C ALA A 331 9.70 22.52 -8.77
N ALA A 332 10.08 23.59 -8.06
CA ALA A 332 9.77 23.74 -6.63
C ALA A 332 8.26 23.84 -6.37
N VAL A 333 7.52 24.57 -7.21
CA VAL A 333 6.06 24.66 -7.17
C VAL A 333 5.43 23.28 -7.45
N ALA A 334 5.90 22.58 -8.48
CA ALA A 334 5.39 21.26 -8.85
C ALA A 334 5.68 20.18 -7.79
N ALA A 335 6.77 20.31 -7.03
CA ALA A 335 7.03 19.46 -5.87
C ALA A 335 5.96 19.67 -4.77
N GLY A 336 5.55 20.92 -4.55
CA GLY A 336 4.44 21.27 -3.65
C GLY A 336 3.11 20.63 -4.09
N PHE A 337 2.81 20.66 -5.38
CA PHE A 337 1.64 19.99 -5.95
C PHE A 337 1.66 18.47 -5.71
N THR A 338 2.77 17.80 -5.98
CA THR A 338 2.92 16.35 -5.74
C THR A 338 2.72 16.00 -4.26
N ALA A 339 3.24 16.85 -3.36
CA ALA A 339 3.03 16.70 -1.92
C ALA A 339 1.55 16.86 -1.52
N LEU A 340 0.85 17.83 -2.13
CA LEU A 340 -0.58 18.05 -1.92
C LEU A 340 -1.41 16.83 -2.39
N LEU A 341 -1.11 16.27 -3.56
CA LEU A 341 -1.75 15.07 -4.07
C LEU A 341 -1.57 13.87 -3.12
N SER A 342 -0.36 13.72 -2.56
CA SER A 342 -0.07 12.67 -1.59
C SER A 342 -0.90 12.83 -0.31
N LEU A 343 -1.09 14.05 0.15
CA LEU A 343 -1.92 14.35 1.32
C LEU A 343 -3.38 13.97 1.07
N PHE A 344 -3.94 14.33 -0.09
CA PHE A 344 -5.31 13.95 -0.47
C PHE A 344 -5.47 12.45 -0.66
N ASN A 345 -4.46 11.76 -1.21
CA ASN A 345 -4.45 10.30 -1.31
C ASN A 345 -4.54 9.63 0.07
N ILE A 346 -3.72 10.07 1.03
CA ILE A 346 -3.72 9.53 2.39
C ILE A 346 -5.02 9.83 3.11
N GLY A 347 -5.47 11.08 3.09
CA GLY A 347 -6.74 11.49 3.68
C GLY A 347 -7.94 10.75 3.08
N GLY A 348 -7.91 10.56 1.76
CA GLY A 348 -8.93 9.82 1.01
C GLY A 348 -9.06 8.36 1.44
N ARG A 349 -7.96 7.70 1.82
CA ARG A 349 -7.98 6.31 2.31
C ARG A 349 -8.84 6.14 3.55
N PHE A 350 -8.73 7.05 4.49
CA PHE A 350 -9.54 7.01 5.71
C PHE A 350 -10.96 7.53 5.48
N PHE A 351 -11.09 8.68 4.81
CA PHE A 351 -12.36 9.36 4.58
C PHE A 351 -13.34 8.49 3.80
N TRP A 352 -12.97 8.07 2.59
CA TRP A 352 -13.84 7.31 1.71
C TRP A 352 -14.17 5.91 2.23
N ALA A 353 -13.19 5.22 2.84
CA ALA A 353 -13.43 3.91 3.42
C ALA A 353 -14.41 3.99 4.60
N SER A 354 -14.29 5.00 5.46
CA SER A 354 -15.22 5.26 6.56
C SER A 354 -16.61 5.65 6.03
N LEU A 355 -16.66 6.49 5.01
CA LEU A 355 -17.91 6.91 4.37
C LEU A 355 -18.62 5.73 3.69
N SER A 356 -17.86 4.79 3.14
CA SER A 356 -18.39 3.59 2.49
C SER A 356 -19.12 2.65 3.45
N ASP A 357 -18.87 2.72 4.77
CA ASP A 357 -19.64 2.00 5.79
C ASP A 357 -21.10 2.49 5.84
N LYS A 358 -21.35 3.74 5.46
CA LYS A 358 -22.69 4.36 5.45
C LYS A 358 -23.36 4.31 4.07
N LEU A 359 -22.61 4.63 3.01
CA LEU A 359 -23.11 4.68 1.62
C LEU A 359 -23.25 3.30 0.99
N GLY A 360 -22.50 2.31 1.50
CA GLY A 360 -22.30 1.01 0.86
C GLY A 360 -21.18 1.04 -0.19
N ARG A 361 -20.46 -0.09 -0.31
CA ARG A 361 -19.23 -0.20 -1.15
C ARG A 361 -19.51 0.05 -2.63
N LYS A 362 -20.59 -0.56 -3.14
CA LYS A 362 -20.97 -0.45 -4.54
C LYS A 362 -21.28 1.01 -4.93
N THR A 363 -22.00 1.74 -4.09
CA THR A 363 -22.32 3.17 -4.30
C THR A 363 -21.08 4.03 -4.22
N THR A 364 -20.15 3.75 -3.30
CA THR A 364 -18.89 4.48 -3.16
C THR A 364 -18.05 4.35 -4.43
N TYR A 365 -17.92 3.15 -4.99
CA TYR A 365 -17.21 2.95 -6.26
C TYR A 365 -17.97 3.56 -7.46
N LEU A 366 -19.30 3.56 -7.44
CA LEU A 366 -20.09 4.29 -8.44
C LEU A 366 -19.68 5.78 -8.47
N LEU A 367 -19.59 6.41 -7.29
CA LEU A 367 -19.13 7.80 -7.16
C LEU A 367 -17.70 7.97 -7.69
N PHE A 368 -16.77 7.08 -7.34
CA PHE A 368 -15.39 7.15 -7.81
C PHE A 368 -15.30 7.13 -9.33
N PHE A 369 -16.03 6.24 -9.98
CA PHE A 369 -15.99 6.10 -11.43
C PHE A 369 -16.70 7.24 -12.15
N MET A 370 -17.89 7.64 -11.69
CA MET A 370 -18.64 8.75 -12.31
C MET A 370 -17.92 10.09 -12.14
N LEU A 371 -17.64 10.45 -10.89
CA LEU A 371 -16.98 11.72 -10.60
C LEU A 371 -15.55 11.77 -11.14
N GLY A 372 -14.81 10.66 -11.02
CA GLY A 372 -13.44 10.55 -11.54
C GLY A 372 -13.40 10.74 -13.05
N SER A 373 -14.31 10.10 -13.81
CA SER A 373 -14.39 10.27 -15.27
C SER A 373 -14.71 11.73 -15.64
N LEU A 374 -15.67 12.36 -14.97
CA LEU A 374 -16.01 13.77 -15.20
C LEU A 374 -14.82 14.69 -14.91
N LEU A 375 -14.10 14.45 -13.83
CA LEU A 375 -12.92 15.24 -13.48
C LEU A 375 -11.80 15.05 -14.51
N TYR A 376 -11.50 13.81 -14.93
CA TYR A 376 -10.51 13.58 -15.98
C TYR A 376 -10.86 14.29 -17.29
N LEU A 377 -12.14 14.28 -17.69
CA LEU A 377 -12.61 14.99 -18.89
C LEU A 377 -12.56 16.52 -18.74
N SER A 378 -12.58 17.06 -17.52
CA SER A 378 -12.46 18.50 -17.25
C SER A 378 -11.00 19.01 -17.26
N ILE A 379 -10.00 18.13 -17.08
CA ILE A 379 -8.58 18.52 -17.03
C ILE A 379 -8.11 19.25 -18.30
N PRO A 380 -8.38 18.75 -19.53
CA PRO A 380 -7.97 19.46 -20.74
C PRO A 380 -8.54 20.88 -20.83
N GLN A 381 -9.79 21.07 -20.40
CA GLN A 381 -10.42 22.40 -20.40
C GLN A 381 -9.77 23.34 -19.38
N SER A 382 -9.43 22.83 -18.19
CA SER A 382 -8.73 23.64 -17.16
C SER A 382 -7.32 24.06 -17.62
N ALA A 383 -6.63 23.18 -18.34
CA ALA A 383 -5.33 23.46 -18.96
C ALA A 383 -5.46 24.56 -20.05
N ASN A 384 -6.41 24.39 -20.99
CA ASN A 384 -6.64 25.34 -22.08
C ASN A 384 -7.06 26.74 -21.61
N THR A 385 -7.77 26.83 -20.47
CA THR A 385 -8.18 28.12 -19.88
C THR A 385 -7.16 28.70 -18.92
N GLY A 386 -6.02 28.03 -18.69
CA GLY A 386 -5.02 28.43 -17.71
C GLY A 386 -5.49 28.39 -16.25
N ASN A 387 -6.57 27.63 -15.96
CA ASN A 387 -7.15 27.58 -14.63
C ASN A 387 -6.43 26.53 -13.75
N ILE A 388 -5.32 26.96 -13.14
CA ILE A 388 -4.48 26.14 -12.26
C ILE A 388 -5.29 25.58 -11.07
N LEU A 389 -6.17 26.40 -10.49
CA LEU A 389 -6.94 26.00 -9.31
C LEU A 389 -7.90 24.85 -9.61
N LEU A 390 -8.60 24.89 -10.75
CA LEU A 390 -9.48 23.82 -11.21
C LEU A 390 -8.68 22.55 -11.52
N PHE A 391 -7.53 22.68 -12.17
CA PHE A 391 -6.64 21.57 -12.50
C PHE A 391 -6.14 20.86 -11.22
N VAL A 392 -5.58 21.61 -10.30
CA VAL A 392 -5.06 21.08 -9.03
C VAL A 392 -6.19 20.48 -8.17
N GLY A 393 -7.31 21.19 -8.05
CA GLY A 393 -8.47 20.72 -7.30
C GLY A 393 -9.05 19.42 -7.85
N ALA A 394 -9.16 19.29 -9.17
CA ALA A 394 -9.60 18.05 -9.82
C ALA A 394 -8.68 16.88 -9.48
N PHE A 395 -7.36 17.06 -9.59
CA PHE A 395 -6.40 16.01 -9.23
C PHE A 395 -6.39 15.69 -7.74
N CYS A 396 -6.57 16.64 -6.85
CA CYS A 396 -6.72 16.39 -5.42
C CYS A 396 -7.91 15.45 -5.14
N VAL A 397 -9.07 15.71 -5.76
CA VAL A 397 -10.25 14.85 -5.61
C VAL A 397 -10.01 13.48 -6.24
N ILE A 398 -9.45 13.40 -7.45
CA ILE A 398 -9.11 12.14 -8.13
C ILE A 398 -8.19 11.29 -7.23
N LEU A 399 -7.12 11.88 -6.68
CA LEU A 399 -6.17 11.15 -5.85
C LEU A 399 -6.77 10.76 -4.48
N SER A 400 -7.71 11.53 -3.94
CA SER A 400 -8.46 11.11 -2.76
C SER A 400 -9.31 9.86 -3.04
N MET A 401 -9.96 9.78 -4.20
CA MET A 401 -10.75 8.62 -4.63
C MET A 401 -9.86 7.41 -4.99
N TYR A 402 -8.70 7.65 -5.59
CA TYR A 402 -7.68 6.61 -5.79
C TYR A 402 -7.28 5.96 -4.46
N GLY A 403 -6.93 6.76 -3.45
CA GLY A 403 -6.63 6.26 -2.11
C GLY A 403 -7.82 5.53 -1.47
N GLY A 404 -9.02 6.10 -1.61
CA GLY A 404 -10.29 5.52 -1.15
C GLY A 404 -10.59 4.15 -1.77
N GLY A 405 -10.26 3.96 -3.06
CA GLY A 405 -10.43 2.69 -3.75
C GLY A 405 -9.65 1.55 -3.09
N PHE A 406 -8.37 1.78 -2.78
CA PHE A 406 -7.56 0.80 -2.08
C PHE A 406 -8.11 0.40 -0.73
N SER A 407 -8.58 1.36 0.05
CA SER A 407 -9.01 1.11 1.42
C SER A 407 -10.44 0.59 1.52
N THR A 408 -11.28 0.83 0.52
CA THR A 408 -12.65 0.32 0.47
C THR A 408 -12.74 -1.13 -0.02
N VAL A 409 -11.82 -1.58 -0.89
CA VAL A 409 -11.89 -2.90 -1.52
C VAL A 409 -11.80 -4.08 -0.56
N PRO A 410 -10.98 -4.08 0.51
CA PRO A 410 -10.96 -5.23 1.42
C PRO A 410 -12.27 -5.39 2.19
N ALA A 411 -12.93 -4.26 2.54
CA ALA A 411 -14.24 -4.30 3.15
C ALA A 411 -15.31 -4.80 2.14
N TYR A 412 -15.19 -4.44 0.86
CA TYR A 412 -16.07 -4.94 -0.21
C TYR A 412 -15.89 -6.45 -0.42
N LEU A 413 -14.64 -6.95 -0.35
CA LEU A 413 -14.37 -8.39 -0.37
C LEU A 413 -15.01 -9.09 0.82
N ALA A 414 -14.85 -8.54 2.03
CA ALA A 414 -15.43 -9.12 3.23
C ALA A 414 -16.97 -9.17 3.16
N ASP A 415 -17.58 -8.15 2.56
CA ASP A 415 -19.04 -8.09 2.37
C ASP A 415 -19.53 -9.16 1.35
N LEU A 416 -18.77 -9.41 0.26
CA LEU A 416 -19.18 -10.36 -0.79
C LEU A 416 -18.78 -11.80 -0.51
N PHE A 417 -17.61 -12.05 0.07
CA PHE A 417 -17.00 -13.38 0.21
C PHE A 417 -16.93 -13.89 1.66
N GLY A 418 -17.33 -13.05 2.62
CA GLY A 418 -17.21 -13.35 4.03
C GLY A 418 -15.82 -13.06 4.60
N THR A 419 -15.69 -13.14 5.92
CA THR A 419 -14.50 -12.72 6.65
C THR A 419 -13.49 -13.83 6.94
N GLN A 420 -13.88 -15.11 6.80
CA GLN A 420 -13.05 -16.25 7.22
C GLN A 420 -11.69 -16.29 6.51
N MET A 421 -11.69 -16.14 5.18
CA MET A 421 -10.47 -16.18 4.36
C MET A 421 -10.21 -14.85 3.62
N VAL A 422 -10.68 -13.74 4.18
CA VAL A 422 -10.63 -12.42 3.52
C VAL A 422 -9.20 -11.97 3.21
N GLY A 423 -8.24 -12.27 4.06
CA GLY A 423 -6.83 -11.95 3.82
C GLY A 423 -6.25 -12.69 2.62
N ALA A 424 -6.57 -13.98 2.50
CA ALA A 424 -6.15 -14.81 1.37
C ALA A 424 -6.81 -14.38 0.04
N ILE A 425 -8.10 -14.02 0.07
CA ILE A 425 -8.83 -13.54 -1.10
C ILE A 425 -8.33 -12.15 -1.51
N HIS A 426 -8.08 -11.28 -0.54
CA HIS A 426 -7.51 -9.95 -0.78
C HIS A 426 -6.10 -10.05 -1.38
N GLY A 427 -5.25 -10.93 -0.86
CA GLY A 427 -3.94 -11.19 -1.44
C GLY A 427 -4.01 -11.54 -2.94
N ARG A 428 -4.95 -12.41 -3.33
CA ARG A 428 -5.18 -12.73 -4.76
C ARG A 428 -5.68 -11.54 -5.56
N LEU A 429 -6.49 -10.67 -4.96
CA LEU A 429 -6.97 -9.46 -5.62
C LEU A 429 -5.85 -8.43 -5.86
N LEU A 430 -4.80 -8.42 -5.05
CA LEU A 430 -3.66 -7.49 -5.21
C LEU A 430 -2.86 -7.71 -6.51
N THR A 431 -3.09 -8.82 -7.23
CA THR A 431 -2.60 -8.98 -8.60
C THR A 431 -3.16 -7.91 -9.54
N ALA A 432 -4.36 -7.36 -9.26
CA ALA A 432 -4.91 -6.21 -9.97
C ALA A 432 -4.03 -4.95 -9.77
N TRP A 433 -3.50 -4.76 -8.56
CA TRP A 433 -2.57 -3.67 -8.30
C TRP A 433 -1.24 -3.85 -9.03
N ALA A 434 -0.66 -5.05 -9.02
CA ALA A 434 0.54 -5.36 -9.79
C ALA A 434 0.36 -5.04 -11.28
N THR A 435 -0.79 -5.44 -11.87
CA THR A 435 -1.13 -5.13 -13.27
C THR A 435 -1.30 -3.64 -13.49
N ALA A 436 -2.01 -2.95 -12.60
CA ALA A 436 -2.23 -1.51 -12.69
C ALA A 436 -0.94 -0.69 -12.56
N GLY A 437 0.01 -1.18 -11.74
CA GLY A 437 1.35 -0.59 -11.57
C GLY A 437 2.18 -0.59 -12.85
N ILE A 438 1.85 -1.47 -13.80
CA ILE A 438 2.43 -1.48 -15.15
C ILE A 438 1.57 -0.63 -16.09
N LEU A 439 0.26 -0.89 -16.15
CA LEU A 439 -0.64 -0.26 -17.12
C LEU A 439 -0.70 1.27 -16.97
N GLY A 440 -0.82 1.78 -15.76
CA GLY A 440 -0.95 3.22 -15.51
C GLY A 440 0.25 4.03 -16.04
N PRO A 441 1.47 3.78 -15.54
CA PRO A 441 2.67 4.47 -16.00
C PRO A 441 2.95 4.26 -17.50
N VAL A 442 2.75 3.05 -18.03
CA VAL A 442 2.93 2.75 -19.46
C VAL A 442 2.01 3.64 -20.31
N ILE A 443 0.72 3.68 -20.01
CA ILE A 443 -0.24 4.51 -20.76
C ILE A 443 0.17 5.99 -20.70
N VAL A 444 0.47 6.53 -19.52
CA VAL A 444 0.77 7.95 -19.36
C VAL A 444 2.07 8.33 -20.09
N ASN A 445 3.14 7.54 -19.90
CA ASN A 445 4.45 7.85 -20.47
C ASN A 445 4.47 7.66 -22.00
N TYR A 446 4.00 6.51 -22.51
CA TYR A 446 3.99 6.27 -23.96
C TYR A 446 3.08 7.23 -24.71
N MET A 447 1.92 7.56 -24.13
CA MET A 447 1.03 8.52 -24.78
C MET A 447 1.64 9.92 -24.84
N ARG A 448 2.32 10.34 -23.75
CA ARG A 448 3.05 11.61 -23.75
C ARG A 448 4.15 11.63 -24.82
N GLU A 449 4.99 10.59 -24.89
CA GLU A 449 6.06 10.50 -25.89
C GLU A 449 5.49 10.47 -27.33
N TYR A 450 4.42 9.72 -27.56
CA TYR A 450 3.72 9.65 -28.84
C TYR A 450 3.18 11.02 -29.26
N GLN A 451 2.54 11.76 -28.35
CA GLN A 451 2.01 13.09 -28.64
C GLN A 451 3.15 14.09 -28.95
N LEU A 452 4.26 14.03 -28.21
CA LEU A 452 5.44 14.85 -28.51
C LEU A 452 6.05 14.52 -29.87
N ALA A 453 6.11 13.25 -30.26
CA ALA A 453 6.60 12.82 -31.58
C ALA A 453 5.69 13.29 -32.74
N LEU A 454 4.40 13.50 -32.47
CA LEU A 454 3.45 14.10 -33.42
C LEU A 454 3.55 15.64 -33.48
N GLY A 455 4.46 16.26 -32.71
CA GLY A 455 4.62 17.72 -32.66
C GLY A 455 3.53 18.45 -31.87
N ILE A 456 2.76 17.75 -31.04
CA ILE A 456 1.75 18.38 -30.17
C ILE A 456 2.45 19.23 -29.11
N PRO A 457 2.00 20.48 -28.86
CA PRO A 457 2.56 21.35 -27.83
C PRO A 457 2.53 20.68 -26.43
N ARG A 458 3.55 20.93 -25.61
CA ARG A 458 3.71 20.31 -24.28
C ARG A 458 2.51 20.55 -23.36
N GLU A 459 1.85 21.68 -23.50
CA GLU A 459 0.66 22.08 -22.77
C GLU A 459 -0.56 21.14 -23.04
N GLN A 460 -0.56 20.45 -24.18
CA GLN A 460 -1.68 19.63 -24.65
C GLN A 460 -1.37 18.13 -24.73
N VAL A 461 -0.10 17.72 -24.49
CA VAL A 461 0.32 16.31 -24.68
C VAL A 461 -0.43 15.32 -23.76
N TYR A 462 -1.02 15.80 -22.67
CA TYR A 462 -1.77 14.98 -21.74
C TYR A 462 -3.27 14.86 -22.03
N ASN A 463 -3.81 15.65 -22.97
CA ASN A 463 -5.25 15.70 -23.23
C ASN A 463 -5.81 14.33 -23.61
N GLN A 464 -5.15 13.61 -24.53
CA GLN A 464 -5.57 12.27 -24.93
C GLN A 464 -5.42 11.26 -23.80
N THR A 465 -4.37 11.38 -22.99
CA THR A 465 -4.18 10.55 -21.78
C THR A 465 -5.37 10.70 -20.84
N MET A 466 -5.84 11.91 -20.57
CA MET A 466 -7.00 12.15 -19.70
C MET A 466 -8.26 11.46 -20.21
N MET A 467 -8.49 11.48 -21.53
CA MET A 467 -9.62 10.77 -22.15
C MET A 467 -9.51 9.24 -21.98
N ILE A 468 -8.31 8.68 -22.16
CA ILE A 468 -8.06 7.24 -21.97
C ILE A 468 -8.32 6.85 -20.49
N LEU A 469 -7.80 7.63 -19.54
CA LEU A 469 -8.00 7.37 -18.11
C LEU A 469 -9.48 7.48 -17.72
N ALA A 470 -10.22 8.46 -18.27
CA ALA A 470 -11.67 8.55 -18.09
C ALA A 470 -12.37 7.30 -18.65
N GLY A 471 -11.98 6.84 -19.84
CA GLY A 471 -12.49 5.60 -20.45
C GLY A 471 -12.22 4.36 -19.60
N MET A 472 -11.04 4.25 -19.00
CA MET A 472 -10.71 3.16 -18.08
C MET A 472 -11.62 3.18 -16.85
N LEU A 473 -11.90 4.36 -16.28
CA LEU A 473 -12.84 4.47 -15.16
C LEU A 473 -14.26 4.05 -15.59
N MET A 474 -14.68 4.33 -16.82
CA MET A 474 -15.97 3.85 -17.33
C MET A 474 -16.02 2.33 -17.46
N VAL A 475 -14.92 1.67 -17.85
CA VAL A 475 -14.82 0.20 -17.80
C VAL A 475 -14.94 -0.30 -16.35
N GLY A 476 -14.26 0.35 -15.40
CA GLY A 476 -14.40 0.07 -13.97
C GLY A 476 -15.84 0.24 -13.46
N LEU A 477 -16.54 1.28 -13.95
CA LEU A 477 -17.95 1.51 -13.65
C LEU A 477 -18.83 0.34 -14.12
N VAL A 478 -18.65 -0.12 -15.35
CA VAL A 478 -19.38 -1.29 -15.89
C VAL A 478 -19.11 -2.53 -15.04
N CYS A 479 -17.85 -2.79 -14.69
CA CYS A 479 -17.50 -3.89 -13.79
C CYS A 479 -18.25 -3.77 -12.45
N ASN A 480 -18.25 -2.59 -11.83
CA ASN A 480 -18.91 -2.36 -10.54
C ASN A 480 -20.44 -2.53 -10.62
N LEU A 481 -21.07 -2.06 -11.69
CA LEU A 481 -22.52 -2.22 -11.90
C LEU A 481 -22.93 -3.69 -12.04
N LEU A 482 -22.09 -4.50 -12.68
CA LEU A 482 -22.32 -5.93 -12.91
C LEU A 482 -22.09 -6.78 -11.66
N ILE A 483 -21.48 -6.25 -10.59
CA ILE A 483 -21.32 -6.98 -9.32
C ILE A 483 -22.70 -7.26 -8.71
N ARG A 484 -22.94 -8.53 -8.41
CA ARG A 484 -24.14 -9.06 -7.75
C ARG A 484 -23.71 -9.90 -6.53
N PRO A 485 -24.61 -10.26 -5.62
CA PRO A 485 -24.32 -11.21 -4.55
C PRO A 485 -23.69 -12.48 -5.11
N VAL A 486 -22.79 -13.09 -4.32
CA VAL A 486 -22.22 -14.40 -4.65
C VAL A 486 -23.30 -15.46 -4.56
N ALA A 487 -23.34 -16.40 -5.50
CA ALA A 487 -24.33 -17.47 -5.50
C ALA A 487 -24.04 -18.50 -4.38
N ASP A 488 -25.09 -19.02 -3.75
CA ASP A 488 -25.00 -19.89 -2.56
C ASP A 488 -24.13 -21.13 -2.76
N ARG A 489 -24.09 -21.68 -3.96
CA ARG A 489 -23.24 -22.84 -4.34
C ARG A 489 -21.74 -22.62 -4.12
N TRP A 490 -21.28 -21.40 -3.94
CA TRP A 490 -19.86 -21.06 -3.79
C TRP A 490 -19.45 -20.90 -2.33
N PHE A 491 -20.42 -20.77 -1.43
CA PHE A 491 -20.12 -20.71 0.00
C PHE A 491 -19.73 -22.08 0.53
N MET A 492 -18.85 -22.07 1.52
CA MET A 492 -18.47 -23.26 2.25
C MET A 492 -19.70 -23.89 2.91
N THR A 493 -19.80 -25.21 2.84
CA THR A 493 -20.74 -25.97 3.63
C THR A 493 -20.40 -25.87 5.12
N GLU A 494 -21.34 -26.20 6.00
CA GLU A 494 -21.09 -26.21 7.45
C GLU A 494 -19.93 -27.15 7.82
N ASN A 495 -19.78 -28.29 7.13
CA ASN A 495 -18.68 -29.21 7.35
C ASN A 495 -17.32 -28.63 6.92
N GLU A 496 -17.25 -27.99 5.76
CA GLU A 496 -16.03 -27.31 5.29
C GLU A 496 -15.64 -26.15 6.22
N LEU A 497 -16.62 -25.38 6.67
CA LEU A 497 -16.40 -24.28 7.61
C LEU A 497 -15.95 -24.80 8.98
N ALA A 498 -16.54 -25.90 9.45
CA ALA A 498 -16.15 -26.55 10.70
C ALA A 498 -14.72 -27.10 10.61
N GLU A 499 -14.33 -27.69 9.47
CA GLU A 499 -12.98 -28.18 9.25
C GLU A 499 -11.97 -27.02 9.21
N GLU A 500 -12.25 -25.92 8.50
CA GLU A 500 -11.40 -24.74 8.49
C GLU A 500 -11.28 -24.11 9.90
N LYS A 501 -12.38 -24.06 10.64
CA LYS A 501 -12.38 -23.62 12.04
C LYS A 501 -11.61 -24.61 12.92
N ARG A 502 -11.70 -25.92 12.66
CA ARG A 502 -10.95 -26.95 13.38
C ARG A 502 -9.46 -26.80 13.14
N LEU A 503 -9.04 -26.65 11.89
CA LEU A 503 -7.64 -26.37 11.54
C LEU A 503 -7.13 -25.08 12.18
N ALA A 504 -8.01 -24.10 12.36
CA ALA A 504 -7.71 -22.87 13.09
C ALA A 504 -7.84 -23.04 14.62
N HIS A 505 -8.64 -23.98 15.13
CA HIS A 505 -8.95 -24.21 16.55
C HIS A 505 -8.12 -25.32 17.19
N GLU A 506 -7.61 -26.30 16.44
CA GLU A 506 -6.62 -27.25 16.97
C GLU A 506 -5.42 -26.52 17.55
N THR A 507 -5.14 -25.37 16.99
CA THR A 507 -4.20 -24.42 17.54
C THR A 507 -4.75 -23.57 18.71
N MET A 508 -6.06 -23.47 18.91
CA MET A 508 -6.66 -22.64 19.99
C MET A 508 -6.88 -23.42 21.31
N ASN A 509 -7.16 -24.70 21.26
CA ASN A 509 -7.50 -25.50 22.45
C ASN A 509 -6.32 -25.76 23.39
N ILE A 510 -5.10 -25.71 22.88
CA ILE A 510 -3.89 -25.93 23.68
C ILE A 510 -3.61 -24.78 24.65
N SER A 511 -4.08 -23.55 24.37
CA SER A 511 -3.81 -22.38 25.19
C SER A 511 -4.77 -22.17 26.37
N HIS A 512 -5.90 -22.87 26.43
CA HIS A 512 -6.87 -22.72 27.53
C HIS A 512 -6.60 -23.58 28.76
N VAL A 513 -5.71 -24.57 28.68
CA VAL A 513 -5.44 -25.50 29.78
C VAL A 513 -4.55 -24.89 30.89
N GLY A 514 -3.95 -23.72 30.64
CA GLY A 514 -3.01 -23.09 31.59
C GLY A 514 -3.49 -21.82 32.30
N ASN A 515 -4.73 -21.33 32.11
CA ASN A 515 -5.09 -19.97 32.55
C ASN A 515 -6.39 -19.84 33.36
N GLU A 516 -6.71 -20.80 34.20
CA GLU A 516 -7.95 -20.72 35.02
C GLU A 516 -7.92 -19.70 36.18
N THR A 517 -6.81 -18.98 36.44
CA THR A 517 -6.72 -18.09 37.62
C THR A 517 -6.07 -16.73 37.36
N SER A 518 -5.88 -16.29 36.10
CA SER A 518 -5.35 -14.94 35.90
C SER A 518 -6.46 -13.90 36.06
N ILE A 519 -6.35 -13.04 37.06
CA ILE A 519 -7.14 -11.83 37.26
C ILE A 519 -7.13 -11.05 35.95
N VAL A 520 -8.30 -10.92 35.30
CA VAL A 520 -8.49 -10.14 34.07
C VAL A 520 -8.15 -8.68 34.36
N LYS A 521 -6.94 -8.24 33.95
CA LYS A 521 -6.59 -6.82 33.99
C LYS A 521 -6.99 -6.18 32.68
N PRO A 522 -7.95 -5.25 32.66
CA PRO A 522 -8.29 -4.53 31.44
C PRO A 522 -7.06 -3.75 30.95
N THR A 523 -6.91 -3.62 29.63
CA THR A 523 -5.83 -2.83 29.05
C THR A 523 -5.90 -1.38 29.52
N GLY A 524 -4.83 -0.89 30.15
CA GLY A 524 -4.76 0.48 30.67
C GLY A 524 -4.86 1.51 29.53
N LEU A 525 -5.59 2.60 29.75
CA LEU A 525 -5.73 3.69 28.79
C LEU A 525 -4.36 4.28 28.38
N ILE A 526 -3.43 4.38 29.33
CA ILE A 526 -2.07 4.89 29.09
C ILE A 526 -1.36 4.05 28.03
N THR A 527 -1.47 2.72 28.08
CA THR A 527 -0.86 1.82 27.07
C THR A 527 -1.43 2.08 25.67
N VAL A 528 -2.74 2.31 25.57
CA VAL A 528 -3.40 2.68 24.30
C VAL A 528 -2.88 4.02 23.79
N LEU A 529 -2.81 5.03 24.64
CA LEU A 529 -2.31 6.35 24.28
C LEU A 529 -0.86 6.32 23.83
N LEU A 530 0.02 5.61 24.56
CA LEU A 530 1.44 5.49 24.18
C LEU A 530 1.61 4.78 22.84
N ALA A 531 0.82 3.73 22.56
CA ALA A 531 0.86 3.04 21.26
C ALA A 531 0.45 3.96 20.11
N TRP A 532 -0.60 4.78 20.31
CA TRP A 532 -1.01 5.77 19.30
C TRP A 532 0.01 6.89 19.12
N ILE A 533 0.58 7.42 20.19
CA ILE A 533 1.62 8.46 20.13
C ILE A 533 2.82 7.94 19.33
N ALA A 534 3.25 6.71 19.54
CA ALA A 534 4.40 6.12 18.85
C ALA A 534 4.26 6.13 17.31
N VAL A 535 3.04 6.00 16.78
CA VAL A 535 2.79 6.01 15.32
C VAL A 535 2.33 7.39 14.81
N LEU A 536 1.64 8.17 15.62
CA LEU A 536 1.14 9.48 15.23
C LEU A 536 2.22 10.56 15.23
N LEU A 537 3.27 10.45 16.06
CA LEU A 537 4.40 11.40 16.05
C LEU A 537 5.15 11.39 14.72
N PRO A 538 5.65 10.22 14.20
CA PRO A 538 6.28 10.19 12.88
C PRO A 538 5.35 10.66 11.76
N LEU A 539 4.08 10.25 11.82
CA LEU A 539 3.08 10.65 10.82
C LEU A 539 2.84 12.16 10.86
N GLY A 540 2.71 12.76 12.04
CA GLY A 540 2.56 14.21 12.22
C GLY A 540 3.77 14.98 11.71
N TRP A 541 4.98 14.47 11.95
CA TRP A 541 6.21 15.05 11.38
C TRP A 541 6.21 14.98 9.84
N GLY A 542 5.80 13.87 9.25
CA GLY A 542 5.67 13.72 7.80
C GLY A 542 4.63 14.69 7.21
N ILE A 543 3.46 14.83 7.85
CA ILE A 543 2.43 15.81 7.46
C ILE A 543 3.00 17.23 7.53
N TYR A 544 3.67 17.58 8.61
CA TYR A 544 4.30 18.91 8.76
C TYR A 544 5.30 19.20 7.64
N LYS A 545 6.21 18.27 7.33
CA LYS A 545 7.16 18.40 6.21
C LYS A 545 6.46 18.54 4.86
N THR A 546 5.38 17.78 4.66
CA THR A 546 4.56 17.86 3.44
C THR A 546 3.88 19.23 3.32
N LEU A 547 3.31 19.75 4.40
CA LEU A 547 2.67 21.07 4.42
C LEU A 547 3.65 22.20 4.16
N LEU A 548 4.91 22.10 4.61
CA LEU A 548 5.97 23.04 4.25
C LEU A 548 6.28 23.04 2.75
N ASN A 549 6.20 21.88 2.09
CA ASN A 549 6.35 21.83 0.63
C ASN A 549 5.10 22.34 -0.10
N VAL A 550 3.91 22.05 0.43
CA VAL A 550 2.63 22.58 -0.10
C VAL A 550 2.56 24.11 0.02
N SER A 551 3.10 24.70 1.09
CA SER A 551 3.10 26.17 1.23
C SER A 551 3.87 26.87 0.11
N LYS A 552 4.93 26.24 -0.42
CA LYS A 552 5.68 26.75 -1.59
C LYS A 552 4.85 26.78 -2.89
N PHE A 553 3.77 26.00 -2.95
CA PHE A 553 2.84 26.04 -4.08
C PHE A 553 1.93 27.28 -4.06
N PHE A 554 1.68 27.84 -2.88
CA PHE A 554 0.78 28.99 -2.69
C PHE A 554 1.56 30.29 -2.43
N SER A 555 2.88 30.25 -2.25
CA SER A 555 3.77 31.40 -2.11
C SER A 555 4.30 31.89 -3.46
#